data_077eaffe4884026ce3211e7b3002312d
#
_entry.id   077eaffe4884026ce3211e7b3002312d
#
_cell.length_a   1.000
_cell.length_b   1.000
_cell.length_c   1.000
_cell.angle_alpha   90.00
_cell.angle_beta   90.00
_cell.angle_gamma   90.00
#
_symmetry.space_group_name_H-M   'P 1'
#
loop_
_entity.id
_entity.type
_entity.pdbx_description
1 polymer ?
#
loop_
_entity_poly.entity_id
_entity_poly.type
_entity_poly.pdbx_seq_one_letter_code
_entity_poly.pdbx_strand_id
1 'polypeptide(L)'
;MSNPIQILTWMIELLEEYKSQISLSKSSQTVAAYTFDIMRFLEYAQAKGVKRVNHLKGQTIINYLGYQKSMGKSDASLNRYYMSIRSFCRFLRKIKAIGDDISLDVSAPMFRQHAPYVPTIAEIDKLLAMPDLRTKSGRRDKAILELLYSSGLRASELCNLNISDCSGHQVTVKQGKRGKTRTIPITSSAYKAIAQYIQEDRGLQPGALFQTIMGKRLRRQLLCKMVSNYGKKAGIESITTHTLRHACATHLLDQGANLILIQDVLGHSSISSTQRYTHLSSNKIQEMFQQFHPRKTDEAIY
;
A
#
# COMPACT_ATOMS: atom_id res chain seq x y z
N MET A 1 -37.68 -10.43 4.39
CA MET A 1 -37.15 -9.44 5.36
C MET A 1 -36.43 -10.24 6.44
N SER A 2 -35.11 -10.31 6.36
CA SER A 2 -34.28 -11.02 7.35
C SER A 2 -34.16 -10.14 8.60
N ASN A 3 -34.67 -10.67 9.73
CA ASN A 3 -34.43 -10.05 11.04
C ASN A 3 -32.95 -9.73 11.20
N PRO A 4 -32.57 -8.53 11.69
CA PRO A 4 -31.18 -8.24 12.01
C PRO A 4 -30.74 -9.26 13.07
N ILE A 5 -29.66 -9.99 12.75
CA ILE A 5 -29.05 -10.95 13.68
C ILE A 5 -28.57 -10.13 14.87
N GLN A 6 -29.24 -10.31 16.01
CA GLN A 6 -28.81 -9.64 17.26
C GLN A 6 -27.51 -10.29 17.70
N ILE A 7 -26.40 -9.57 17.54
CA ILE A 7 -25.06 -10.04 17.92
C ILE A 7 -25.06 -10.34 19.42
N LEU A 8 -24.62 -11.54 19.81
CA LEU A 8 -24.59 -11.94 21.21
C LEU A 8 -23.57 -11.07 22.00
N THR A 9 -23.96 -10.65 23.20
CA THR A 9 -23.15 -9.74 24.04
C THR A 9 -21.70 -10.20 24.19
N TRP A 10 -21.46 -11.50 24.41
CA TRP A 10 -20.12 -12.06 24.54
C TRP A 10 -19.26 -11.87 23.27
N MET A 11 -19.86 -11.81 22.09
CA MET A 11 -19.11 -11.57 20.83
C MET A 11 -18.59 -10.13 20.78
N ILE A 12 -19.39 -9.19 21.23
CA ILE A 12 -19.01 -7.78 21.27
C ILE A 12 -17.86 -7.56 22.27
N GLU A 13 -17.99 -8.12 23.47
CA GLU A 13 -16.98 -8.05 24.51
C GLU A 13 -15.62 -8.62 24.05
N LEU A 14 -15.63 -9.83 23.51
CA LEU A 14 -14.42 -10.47 22.98
C LEU A 14 -13.80 -9.69 21.79
N LEU A 15 -14.65 -9.09 20.94
CA LEU A 15 -14.18 -8.32 19.80
C LEU A 15 -13.49 -7.02 20.24
N GLU A 16 -14.01 -6.33 21.25
CA GLU A 16 -13.38 -5.10 21.80
C GLU A 16 -12.09 -5.44 22.55
N GLU A 17 -12.04 -6.53 23.30
CA GLU A 17 -10.83 -7.00 23.96
C GLU A 17 -9.74 -7.39 22.93
N TYR A 18 -10.11 -8.14 21.90
CA TYR A 18 -9.22 -8.47 20.78
C TYR A 18 -8.69 -7.22 20.09
N LYS A 19 -9.57 -6.27 19.77
CA LYS A 19 -9.21 -4.98 19.16
C LYS A 19 -8.20 -4.22 20.00
N SER A 20 -8.41 -4.15 21.31
CA SER A 20 -7.49 -3.51 22.26
C SER A 20 -6.12 -4.19 22.24
N GLN A 21 -6.07 -5.53 22.26
CA GLN A 21 -4.82 -6.27 22.24
C GLN A 21 -4.03 -6.05 20.93
N ILE A 22 -4.68 -6.14 19.77
CA ILE A 22 -3.98 -5.99 18.48
C ILE A 22 -3.55 -4.54 18.20
N SER A 23 -4.21 -3.56 18.83
CA SER A 23 -3.85 -2.14 18.71
C SER A 23 -2.45 -1.83 19.25
N LEU A 24 -1.92 -2.65 20.15
CA LEU A 24 -0.57 -2.51 20.69
C LEU A 24 0.54 -2.80 19.65
N SER A 25 0.25 -3.60 18.64
CA SER A 25 1.27 -4.10 17.69
C SER A 25 0.97 -3.80 16.23
N LYS A 26 -0.30 -3.57 15.87
CA LYS A 26 -0.75 -3.38 14.49
C LYS A 26 -1.12 -1.93 14.19
N SER A 27 -1.15 -1.60 12.89
CA SER A 27 -1.62 -0.28 12.44
C SER A 27 -3.14 -0.14 12.63
N SER A 28 -3.62 1.08 12.83
CA SER A 28 -5.06 1.39 12.92
C SER A 28 -5.87 0.81 11.75
N GLN A 29 -5.33 0.86 10.53
CA GLN A 29 -5.96 0.25 9.36
C GLN A 29 -6.02 -1.28 9.45
N THR A 30 -4.97 -1.93 9.95
CA THR A 30 -4.94 -3.39 10.16
C THR A 30 -5.91 -3.80 11.26
N VAL A 31 -5.95 -3.01 12.36
CA VAL A 31 -6.90 -3.22 13.46
C VAL A 31 -8.33 -3.17 12.93
N ALA A 32 -8.69 -2.10 12.21
CA ALA A 32 -10.02 -1.94 11.63
C ALA A 32 -10.38 -3.10 10.68
N ALA A 33 -9.46 -3.49 9.79
CA ALA A 33 -9.69 -4.59 8.86
C ALA A 33 -9.88 -5.92 9.57
N TYR A 34 -9.02 -6.25 10.53
CA TYR A 34 -9.11 -7.51 11.28
C TYR A 34 -10.37 -7.57 12.14
N THR A 35 -10.70 -6.48 12.85
CA THR A 35 -11.91 -6.39 13.65
C THR A 35 -13.17 -6.60 12.78
N PHE A 36 -13.22 -5.96 11.61
CA PHE A 36 -14.31 -6.14 10.67
C PHE A 36 -14.41 -7.59 10.16
N ASP A 37 -13.29 -8.22 9.81
CA ASP A 37 -13.27 -9.60 9.33
C ASP A 37 -13.74 -10.57 10.41
N ILE A 38 -13.32 -10.37 11.66
CA ILE A 38 -13.74 -11.22 12.78
C ILE A 38 -15.22 -11.03 13.10
N MET A 39 -15.72 -9.80 13.08
CA MET A 39 -17.15 -9.55 13.24
C MET A 39 -17.97 -10.36 12.24
N ARG A 40 -17.61 -10.33 10.95
CA ARG A 40 -18.27 -11.09 9.88
C ARG A 40 -18.17 -12.60 10.07
N PHE A 41 -17.04 -13.09 10.56
CA PHE A 41 -16.86 -14.50 10.89
C PHE A 41 -17.77 -14.93 12.05
N LEU A 42 -17.85 -14.13 13.10
CA LEU A 42 -18.71 -14.41 14.26
C LEU A 42 -20.20 -14.35 13.91
N GLU A 43 -20.63 -13.39 13.09
CA GLU A 43 -21.99 -13.32 12.54
C GLU A 43 -22.34 -14.61 11.78
N TYR A 44 -21.43 -15.08 10.92
CA TYR A 44 -21.60 -16.34 10.20
C TYR A 44 -21.69 -17.54 11.15
N ALA A 45 -20.79 -17.63 12.12
CA ALA A 45 -20.75 -18.71 13.10
C ALA A 45 -22.06 -18.76 13.90
N GLN A 46 -22.56 -17.59 14.35
CA GLN A 46 -23.84 -17.48 15.05
C GLN A 46 -25.01 -17.96 14.19
N ALA A 47 -25.06 -17.56 12.92
CA ALA A 47 -26.09 -17.99 11.97
C ALA A 47 -26.05 -19.52 11.72
N LYS A 48 -24.91 -20.17 11.98
CA LYS A 48 -24.72 -21.63 11.94
C LYS A 48 -24.90 -22.32 13.29
N GLY A 49 -25.46 -21.62 14.28
CA GLY A 49 -25.83 -22.19 15.58
C GLY A 49 -24.73 -22.17 16.65
N VAL A 50 -23.64 -21.48 16.44
CA VAL A 50 -22.59 -21.30 17.46
C VAL A 50 -23.08 -20.28 18.51
N LYS A 51 -23.38 -20.77 19.71
CA LYS A 51 -23.92 -19.96 20.82
C LYS A 51 -22.86 -19.49 21.81
N ARG A 52 -21.68 -20.12 21.85
CA ARG A 52 -20.56 -19.80 22.77
C ARG A 52 -19.24 -19.93 22.04
N VAL A 53 -18.22 -19.18 22.48
CA VAL A 53 -16.90 -19.14 21.84
C VAL A 53 -16.20 -20.52 21.83
N ASN A 54 -16.37 -21.31 22.88
CA ASN A 54 -15.81 -22.67 22.97
C ASN A 54 -16.50 -23.69 22.06
N HIS A 55 -17.58 -23.33 21.39
CA HIS A 55 -18.22 -24.16 20.34
C HIS A 55 -17.63 -23.88 18.94
N LEU A 56 -16.74 -22.91 18.80
CA LEU A 56 -16.00 -22.70 17.55
C LEU A 56 -15.08 -23.91 17.31
N LYS A 57 -15.05 -24.37 16.06
CA LYS A 57 -14.24 -25.50 15.61
C LYS A 57 -13.48 -25.11 14.34
N GLY A 58 -12.39 -25.79 14.02
CA GLY A 58 -11.69 -25.64 12.74
C GLY A 58 -12.61 -25.78 11.54
N GLN A 59 -13.60 -26.69 11.60
CA GLN A 59 -14.61 -26.86 10.56
C GLN A 59 -15.46 -25.60 10.34
N THR A 60 -15.73 -24.80 11.39
CA THR A 60 -16.44 -23.51 11.25
C THR A 60 -15.66 -22.53 10.39
N ILE A 61 -14.33 -22.51 10.55
CA ILE A 61 -13.41 -21.67 9.76
C ILE A 61 -13.43 -22.12 8.29
N ILE A 62 -13.29 -23.42 8.05
CA ILE A 62 -13.31 -24.01 6.70
C ILE A 62 -14.63 -23.67 5.98
N ASN A 63 -15.76 -23.88 6.66
CA ASN A 63 -17.08 -23.60 6.11
C ASN A 63 -17.27 -22.10 5.81
N TYR A 64 -16.75 -21.21 6.67
CA TYR A 64 -16.80 -19.77 6.43
C TYR A 64 -15.98 -19.35 5.21
N LEU A 65 -14.76 -19.86 5.08
CA LEU A 65 -13.90 -19.57 3.92
C LEU A 65 -14.51 -20.11 2.62
N GLY A 66 -15.09 -21.33 2.67
CA GLY A 66 -15.86 -21.90 1.56
C GLY A 66 -17.06 -21.05 1.16
N TYR A 67 -17.83 -20.57 2.14
CA TYR A 67 -18.95 -19.66 1.92
C TYR A 67 -18.48 -18.34 1.28
N GLN A 68 -17.41 -17.74 1.78
CA GLN A 68 -16.87 -16.52 1.19
C GLN A 68 -16.37 -16.74 -0.25
N LYS A 69 -15.80 -17.91 -0.55
CA LYS A 69 -15.41 -18.30 -1.90
C LYS A 69 -16.61 -18.42 -2.83
N SER A 70 -17.68 -19.06 -2.39
CA SER A 70 -18.93 -19.17 -3.18
C SER A 70 -19.59 -17.82 -3.44
N MET A 71 -19.35 -16.83 -2.57
CA MET A 71 -19.76 -15.43 -2.76
C MET A 71 -18.84 -14.63 -3.69
N GLY A 72 -17.91 -15.28 -4.39
CA GLY A 72 -17.02 -14.66 -5.38
C GLY A 72 -15.88 -13.84 -4.79
N LYS A 73 -15.52 -14.04 -3.50
CA LYS A 73 -14.37 -13.34 -2.92
C LYS A 73 -13.06 -13.87 -3.50
N SER A 74 -12.14 -12.94 -3.81
CA SER A 74 -10.81 -13.28 -4.34
C SER A 74 -9.98 -14.08 -3.33
N ASP A 75 -9.04 -14.89 -3.83
CA ASP A 75 -8.11 -15.65 -2.99
C ASP A 75 -7.34 -14.74 -2.01
N ALA A 76 -6.90 -13.56 -2.44
CA ALA A 76 -6.26 -12.58 -1.57
C ALA A 76 -7.14 -12.15 -0.40
N SER A 77 -8.47 -11.99 -0.63
CA SER A 77 -9.44 -11.71 0.43
C SER A 77 -9.61 -12.89 1.37
N LEU A 78 -9.68 -14.11 0.83
CA LEU A 78 -9.79 -15.35 1.63
C LEU A 78 -8.58 -15.53 2.54
N ASN A 79 -7.37 -15.26 2.03
CA ASN A 79 -6.16 -15.26 2.87
C ASN A 79 -6.25 -14.24 4.00
N ARG A 80 -6.64 -13.02 3.70
CA ARG A 80 -6.79 -12.00 4.73
C ARG A 80 -7.78 -12.45 5.81
N TYR A 81 -8.92 -13.03 5.42
CA TYR A 81 -9.88 -13.58 6.38
C TYR A 81 -9.28 -14.71 7.22
N TYR A 82 -8.57 -15.64 6.59
CA TYR A 82 -7.87 -16.70 7.31
C TYR A 82 -6.85 -16.15 8.31
N MET A 83 -6.03 -15.18 7.89
CA MET A 83 -5.01 -14.57 8.75
C MET A 83 -5.62 -13.77 9.92
N SER A 84 -6.74 -13.08 9.70
CA SER A 84 -7.45 -12.38 10.78
C SER A 84 -8.07 -13.37 11.76
N ILE A 85 -8.72 -14.44 11.27
CA ILE A 85 -9.30 -15.50 12.11
C ILE A 85 -8.19 -16.23 12.90
N ARG A 86 -7.08 -16.58 12.27
CA ARG A 86 -5.93 -17.17 12.95
C ARG A 86 -5.37 -16.29 14.07
N SER A 87 -5.30 -14.97 13.81
CA SER A 87 -4.90 -14.00 14.84
C SER A 87 -5.89 -13.98 16.01
N PHE A 88 -7.18 -14.10 15.74
CA PHE A 88 -8.23 -14.14 16.75
C PHE A 88 -8.21 -15.46 17.55
N CYS A 89 -8.02 -16.61 16.90
CA CYS A 89 -7.89 -17.90 17.59
C CYS A 89 -6.70 -17.92 18.58
N ARG A 90 -5.56 -17.34 18.19
CA ARG A 90 -4.42 -17.17 19.08
C ARG A 90 -4.74 -16.28 20.28
N PHE A 91 -5.52 -15.22 20.07
CA PHE A 91 -6.01 -14.37 21.15
C PHE A 91 -6.92 -15.16 22.09
N LEU A 92 -7.92 -15.89 21.57
CA LEU A 92 -8.84 -16.69 22.36
C LEU A 92 -8.12 -17.75 23.21
N ARG A 93 -7.11 -18.41 22.64
CA ARG A 93 -6.25 -19.36 23.40
C ARG A 93 -5.49 -18.65 24.50
N LYS A 94 -4.95 -17.46 24.23
CA LYS A 94 -4.17 -16.69 25.23
C LYS A 94 -5.02 -16.32 26.44
N ILE A 95 -6.27 -15.93 26.23
CA ILE A 95 -7.22 -15.60 27.32
C ILE A 95 -7.93 -16.85 27.88
N LYS A 96 -7.54 -18.05 27.43
CA LYS A 96 -8.13 -19.35 27.84
C LYS A 96 -9.64 -19.47 27.55
N ALA A 97 -10.17 -18.72 26.59
CA ALA A 97 -11.55 -18.82 26.15
C ALA A 97 -11.82 -20.09 25.30
N ILE A 98 -10.76 -20.66 24.70
CA ILE A 98 -10.72 -21.96 24.04
C ILE A 98 -9.51 -22.76 24.54
N GLY A 99 -9.60 -24.09 24.53
CA GLY A 99 -8.52 -24.98 24.96
C GLY A 99 -7.35 -24.98 23.98
N ASP A 100 -7.65 -25.22 22.71
CA ASP A 100 -6.66 -25.32 21.64
C ASP A 100 -6.83 -24.27 20.56
N ASP A 101 -5.75 -23.99 19.82
CA ASP A 101 -5.80 -23.10 18.64
C ASP A 101 -6.45 -23.84 17.46
N ILE A 102 -7.76 -23.71 17.36
CA ILE A 102 -8.59 -24.33 16.30
C ILE A 102 -8.20 -23.93 14.87
N SER A 103 -7.30 -22.94 14.71
CA SER A 103 -6.81 -22.53 13.39
C SER A 103 -5.61 -23.36 12.92
N LEU A 104 -5.00 -24.18 13.79
CA LEU A 104 -3.85 -25.00 13.43
C LEU A 104 -4.24 -26.16 12.50
N ASP A 105 -5.45 -26.71 12.66
CA ASP A 105 -5.98 -27.80 11.84
C ASP A 105 -6.54 -27.34 10.51
N VAL A 106 -6.53 -26.01 10.26
CA VAL A 106 -7.04 -25.41 9.02
C VAL A 106 -5.88 -25.06 8.12
N SER A 107 -5.75 -25.76 7.00
CA SER A 107 -4.80 -25.40 5.96
C SER A 107 -5.10 -24.01 5.41
N ALA A 108 -4.07 -23.17 5.33
CA ALA A 108 -4.21 -21.88 4.66
C ALA A 108 -4.72 -22.11 3.22
N PRO A 109 -5.68 -21.29 2.73
CA PRO A 109 -6.09 -21.38 1.35
C PRO A 109 -4.85 -21.31 0.44
N MET A 110 -4.69 -22.28 -0.46
CA MET A 110 -3.57 -22.26 -1.40
C MET A 110 -3.77 -21.11 -2.38
N PHE A 111 -2.81 -20.17 -2.41
CA PHE A 111 -2.78 -19.10 -3.39
C PHE A 111 -1.87 -19.51 -4.53
N ARG A 112 -2.41 -19.56 -5.72
CA ARG A 112 -1.55 -19.38 -6.89
C ARG A 112 -1.20 -17.89 -6.95
N GLN A 113 -0.05 -17.53 -6.40
CA GLN A 113 0.53 -16.21 -6.68
C GLN A 113 0.88 -16.21 -8.17
N HIS A 114 0.00 -15.65 -8.99
CA HIS A 114 0.44 -15.20 -10.31
C HIS A 114 1.51 -14.13 -10.06
N ALA A 115 2.63 -14.22 -10.76
CA ALA A 115 3.62 -13.16 -10.73
C ALA A 115 2.89 -11.84 -11.04
N PRO A 116 3.08 -10.80 -10.20
CA PRO A 116 2.38 -9.54 -10.41
C PRO A 116 2.78 -9.00 -11.78
N TYR A 117 1.80 -8.51 -12.53
CA TYR A 117 2.06 -7.83 -13.80
C TYR A 117 2.97 -6.61 -13.54
N VAL A 118 4.03 -6.52 -14.32
CA VAL A 118 4.96 -5.39 -14.35
C VAL A 118 4.83 -4.72 -15.73
N PRO A 119 4.33 -3.48 -15.80
CA PRO A 119 4.29 -2.75 -17.06
C PRO A 119 5.68 -2.56 -17.64
N THR A 120 5.82 -2.66 -18.94
CA THR A 120 7.06 -2.35 -19.65
C THR A 120 7.39 -0.86 -19.60
N ILE A 121 8.64 -0.48 -19.88
CA ILE A 121 9.07 0.93 -19.95
C ILE A 121 8.20 1.68 -20.97
N ALA A 122 7.93 1.10 -22.14
CA ALA A 122 7.07 1.70 -23.18
C ALA A 122 5.63 1.94 -22.71
N GLU A 123 5.06 1.02 -21.92
CA GLU A 123 3.73 1.21 -21.32
C GLU A 123 3.74 2.32 -20.26
N ILE A 124 4.80 2.40 -19.47
CA ILE A 124 4.98 3.50 -18.52
C ILE A 124 5.08 4.83 -19.25
N ASP A 125 5.88 4.94 -20.31
CA ASP A 125 6.02 6.17 -21.07
C ASP A 125 4.67 6.60 -21.68
N LYS A 126 3.91 5.65 -22.23
CA LYS A 126 2.54 5.88 -22.69
C LYS A 126 1.63 6.40 -21.58
N LEU A 127 1.68 5.78 -20.39
CA LEU A 127 0.90 6.24 -19.23
C LEU A 127 1.26 7.66 -18.82
N LEU A 128 2.56 7.96 -18.76
CA LEU A 128 3.08 9.26 -18.36
C LEU A 128 2.76 10.37 -19.39
N ALA A 129 2.49 10.02 -20.65
CA ALA A 129 2.08 10.95 -21.70
C ALA A 129 0.58 11.28 -21.68
N MET A 130 -0.26 10.55 -20.93
CA MET A 130 -1.71 10.71 -20.96
C MET A 130 -2.26 12.02 -20.38
N PRO A 131 -1.67 12.64 -19.33
CA PRO A 131 -2.22 13.86 -18.77
C PRO A 131 -2.20 15.04 -19.76
N ASP A 132 -3.32 15.75 -19.91
CA ASP A 132 -3.42 16.95 -20.75
C ASP A 132 -2.81 18.16 -20.02
N LEU A 133 -1.61 18.56 -20.43
CA LEU A 133 -0.84 19.64 -19.82
C LEU A 133 -1.47 21.04 -20.00
N ARG A 134 -2.48 21.19 -20.84
CA ARG A 134 -3.23 22.44 -20.98
C ARG A 134 -4.14 22.71 -19.79
N THR A 135 -4.40 21.69 -18.96
CA THR A 135 -5.29 21.78 -17.80
C THR A 135 -4.52 21.74 -16.49
N LYS A 136 -4.98 22.48 -15.48
CA LYS A 136 -4.43 22.47 -14.11
C LYS A 136 -4.41 21.06 -13.51
N SER A 137 -5.47 20.28 -13.71
CA SER A 137 -5.53 18.89 -13.24
C SER A 137 -4.54 18.00 -13.98
N GLY A 138 -4.36 18.21 -15.29
CA GLY A 138 -3.41 17.41 -16.08
C GLY A 138 -1.97 17.68 -15.69
N ARG A 139 -1.56 18.92 -15.46
CA ARG A 139 -0.21 19.25 -14.97
C ARG A 139 0.04 18.66 -13.59
N ARG A 140 -0.91 18.75 -12.66
CA ARG A 140 -0.85 18.08 -11.37
C ARG A 140 -0.69 16.57 -11.52
N ASP A 141 -1.53 15.95 -12.34
CA ASP A 141 -1.58 14.51 -12.51
C ASP A 141 -0.30 13.98 -13.20
N LYS A 142 0.27 14.76 -14.13
CA LYS A 142 1.59 14.51 -14.72
C LYS A 142 2.67 14.47 -13.63
N ALA A 143 2.74 15.50 -12.80
CA ALA A 143 3.70 15.57 -11.70
C ALA A 143 3.55 14.39 -10.72
N ILE A 144 2.32 13.99 -10.43
CA ILE A 144 2.03 12.83 -9.58
C ILE A 144 2.54 11.53 -10.21
N LEU A 145 2.22 11.27 -11.48
CA LEU A 145 2.61 10.04 -12.18
C LEU A 145 4.13 9.94 -12.32
N GLU A 146 4.79 11.03 -12.73
CA GLU A 146 6.26 11.09 -12.82
C GLU A 146 6.90 10.82 -11.46
N LEU A 147 6.40 11.44 -10.39
CA LEU A 147 6.95 11.24 -9.05
C LEU A 147 6.73 9.81 -8.55
N LEU A 148 5.54 9.21 -8.76
CA LEU A 148 5.27 7.83 -8.36
C LEU A 148 6.24 6.85 -9.02
N TYR A 149 6.46 6.99 -10.32
CA TYR A 149 7.35 6.09 -11.05
C TYR A 149 8.82 6.37 -10.75
N SER A 150 9.20 7.63 -10.67
CA SER A 150 10.57 8.02 -10.35
C SER A 150 11.02 7.53 -8.97
N SER A 151 10.21 7.76 -7.93
CA SER A 151 10.61 7.55 -6.54
C SER A 151 10.10 6.25 -5.92
N GLY A 152 9.18 5.55 -6.57
CA GLY A 152 8.53 4.38 -6.02
C GLY A 152 7.78 4.63 -4.70
N LEU A 153 7.33 5.85 -4.44
CA LEU A 153 6.60 6.23 -3.21
C LEU A 153 5.32 5.40 -3.02
N ARG A 154 5.00 5.11 -1.74
CA ARG A 154 3.66 4.59 -1.42
C ARG A 154 2.62 5.69 -1.63
N ALA A 155 1.38 5.31 -1.99
CA ALA A 155 0.28 6.26 -2.18
C ALA A 155 0.06 7.19 -0.97
N SER A 156 0.18 6.65 0.25
CA SER A 156 0.06 7.44 1.48
C SER A 156 1.22 8.41 1.68
N GLU A 157 2.43 8.02 1.31
CA GLU A 157 3.62 8.86 1.38
C GLU A 157 3.48 10.06 0.42
N LEU A 158 3.12 9.80 -0.84
CA LEU A 158 2.88 10.87 -1.82
C LEU A 158 1.78 11.83 -1.37
N CYS A 159 0.65 11.33 -0.88
CA CYS A 159 -0.44 12.19 -0.41
C CYS A 159 -0.06 13.06 0.80
N ASN A 160 0.93 12.63 1.59
CA ASN A 160 1.37 13.35 2.78
C ASN A 160 2.48 14.37 2.51
N LEU A 161 3.07 14.41 1.31
CA LEU A 161 4.10 15.37 0.96
C LEU A 161 3.58 16.82 1.07
N ASN A 162 4.44 17.66 1.58
CA ASN A 162 4.31 19.11 1.57
C ASN A 162 5.28 19.70 0.54
N ILE A 163 5.10 20.96 0.16
CA ILE A 163 6.05 21.67 -0.70
C ILE A 163 7.46 21.65 -0.10
N SER A 164 7.59 21.87 1.21
CA SER A 164 8.87 21.86 1.91
C SER A 164 9.60 20.52 1.93
N ASP A 165 8.91 19.43 1.54
CA ASP A 165 9.54 18.11 1.47
C ASP A 165 10.19 17.86 0.09
N CYS A 166 10.05 18.80 -0.87
CA CYS A 166 10.69 18.75 -2.18
C CYS A 166 11.80 19.79 -2.23
N SER A 167 13.03 19.35 -2.49
CA SER A 167 14.19 20.24 -2.63
C SER A 167 15.10 19.74 -3.77
N GLY A 168 15.18 20.52 -4.83
CA GLY A 168 15.92 20.12 -6.02
C GLY A 168 15.43 18.77 -6.56
N HIS A 169 16.38 17.90 -6.90
CA HIS A 169 16.12 16.56 -7.42
C HIS A 169 15.88 15.51 -6.31
N GLN A 170 15.29 15.91 -5.17
CA GLN A 170 15.07 15.02 -4.03
C GLN A 170 13.73 15.28 -3.36
N VAL A 171 13.17 14.21 -2.79
CA VAL A 171 11.94 14.25 -1.98
C VAL A 171 12.20 13.61 -0.62
N THR A 172 11.86 14.31 0.45
CA THR A 172 12.00 13.85 1.83
C THR A 172 10.69 13.25 2.33
N VAL A 173 10.74 11.97 2.70
CA VAL A 173 9.59 11.24 3.22
C VAL A 173 9.69 11.07 4.72
N LYS A 174 8.75 11.67 5.45
CA LYS A 174 8.62 11.54 6.91
C LYS A 174 7.77 10.30 7.22
N GLN A 175 8.35 9.28 7.85
CA GLN A 175 7.62 8.05 8.20
C GLN A 175 6.89 8.17 9.54
N GLY A 176 5.56 7.94 9.56
CA GLY A 176 4.71 8.11 10.73
C GLY A 176 4.88 7.09 11.85
N LYS A 177 5.51 5.91 11.67
CA LYS A 177 5.50 4.84 12.69
C LYS A 177 6.80 4.57 13.45
N ARG A 178 7.96 5.11 13.01
CA ARG A 178 9.24 4.96 13.72
C ARG A 178 10.16 6.17 13.53
N GLY A 179 9.64 7.31 13.08
CA GLY A 179 10.38 8.56 13.01
C GLY A 179 11.55 8.61 12.02
N LYS A 180 11.80 7.57 11.24
CA LYS A 180 12.88 7.56 10.26
C LYS A 180 12.44 8.35 9.02
N THR A 181 13.03 9.49 8.84
CA THR A 181 12.97 10.27 7.61
C THR A 181 13.92 9.67 6.59
N ARG A 182 13.51 9.58 5.32
CA ARG A 182 14.40 9.22 4.23
C ARG A 182 14.27 10.22 3.09
N THR A 183 15.38 10.51 2.45
CA THR A 183 15.42 11.33 1.24
C THR A 183 15.58 10.41 0.03
N ILE A 184 14.76 10.62 -0.99
CA ILE A 184 14.70 9.81 -2.20
C ILE A 184 15.06 10.72 -3.37
N PRO A 185 16.04 10.35 -4.22
CA PRO A 185 16.29 11.06 -5.46
C PRO A 185 15.11 10.90 -6.43
N ILE A 186 14.89 11.91 -7.26
CA ILE A 186 13.89 11.90 -8.32
C ILE A 186 14.53 12.24 -9.66
N THR A 187 13.92 11.75 -10.75
CA THR A 187 14.39 12.03 -12.11
C THR A 187 14.18 13.48 -12.49
N SER A 188 14.96 13.96 -13.48
CA SER A 188 14.79 15.31 -14.03
C SER A 188 13.38 15.53 -14.60
N SER A 189 12.76 14.50 -15.19
CA SER A 189 11.37 14.56 -15.67
C SER A 189 10.38 14.81 -14.54
N ALA A 190 10.54 14.10 -13.41
CA ALA A 190 9.69 14.28 -12.23
C ALA A 190 9.89 15.68 -11.62
N TYR A 191 11.14 16.13 -11.51
CA TYR A 191 11.48 17.48 -11.03
C TYR A 191 10.83 18.56 -11.91
N LYS A 192 11.02 18.50 -13.25
CA LYS A 192 10.44 19.45 -14.20
C LYS A 192 8.90 19.50 -14.09
N ALA A 193 8.24 18.33 -14.01
CA ALA A 193 6.80 18.24 -13.89
C ALA A 193 6.27 18.83 -12.56
N ILE A 194 6.97 18.59 -11.45
CA ILE A 194 6.63 19.16 -10.14
C ILE A 194 6.82 20.68 -10.15
N ALA A 195 7.97 21.15 -10.68
CA ALA A 195 8.27 22.57 -10.76
C ALA A 195 7.21 23.31 -11.60
N GLN A 196 6.83 22.77 -12.74
CA GLN A 196 5.78 23.34 -13.60
C GLN A 196 4.44 23.41 -12.85
N TYR A 197 4.02 22.32 -12.21
CA TYR A 197 2.79 22.30 -11.42
C TYR A 197 2.80 23.34 -10.27
N ILE A 198 3.93 23.48 -9.58
CA ILE A 198 4.06 24.46 -8.50
C ILE A 198 3.98 25.88 -9.07
N GLN A 199 4.69 26.15 -10.14
CA GLN A 199 4.77 27.48 -10.73
C GLN A 199 3.45 27.94 -11.34
N GLU A 200 2.75 27.07 -12.10
CA GLU A 200 1.57 27.44 -12.87
C GLU A 200 0.25 27.32 -12.08
N ASP A 201 0.17 26.38 -11.13
CA ASP A 201 -1.13 26.01 -10.55
C ASP A 201 -1.18 26.01 -9.02
N ARG A 202 -0.11 25.51 -8.36
CA ARG A 202 -0.12 25.26 -6.91
C ARG A 202 0.29 26.48 -6.11
N GLY A 203 1.26 27.25 -6.61
CA GLY A 203 1.91 28.31 -5.87
C GLY A 203 2.80 27.81 -4.73
N LEU A 204 3.56 28.71 -4.12
CA LEU A 204 4.56 28.40 -3.11
C LEU A 204 4.02 28.41 -1.65
N GLN A 205 2.73 28.63 -1.46
CA GLN A 205 2.15 28.66 -0.11
C GLN A 205 2.41 27.32 0.63
N PRO A 206 2.80 27.39 1.91
CA PRO A 206 3.05 26.20 2.72
C PRO A 206 1.88 25.23 2.73
N GLY A 207 2.17 23.94 2.92
CA GLY A 207 1.16 22.89 3.01
C GLY A 207 1.32 21.79 1.97
N ALA A 208 0.22 21.08 1.68
CA ALA A 208 0.23 19.91 0.83
C ALA A 208 0.80 20.19 -0.55
N LEU A 209 1.74 19.36 -1.02
CA LEU A 209 2.30 19.45 -2.38
C LEU A 209 1.18 19.24 -3.41
N PHE A 210 0.45 18.13 -3.32
CA PHE A 210 -0.64 17.82 -4.25
C PHE A 210 -2.00 18.13 -3.65
N GLN A 211 -2.77 18.92 -4.38
CA GLN A 211 -4.08 19.38 -3.96
C GLN A 211 -5.18 18.98 -4.94
N THR A 212 -6.40 18.87 -4.42
CA THR A 212 -7.62 18.81 -5.26
C THR A 212 -7.89 20.18 -5.89
N ILE A 213 -8.82 20.26 -6.84
CA ILE A 213 -9.27 21.52 -7.46
C ILE A 213 -9.75 22.53 -6.39
N MET A 214 -10.24 22.03 -5.24
CA MET A 214 -10.70 22.87 -4.11
C MET A 214 -9.57 23.27 -3.15
N GLY A 215 -8.29 23.09 -3.50
CA GLY A 215 -7.15 23.45 -2.66
C GLY A 215 -6.91 22.50 -1.45
N LYS A 216 -7.69 21.43 -1.31
CA LYS A 216 -7.53 20.48 -0.20
C LYS A 216 -6.48 19.41 -0.55
N ARG A 217 -5.77 18.91 0.46
CA ARG A 217 -4.80 17.79 0.30
C ARG A 217 -5.42 16.64 -0.47
N LEU A 218 -4.68 16.09 -1.45
CA LEU A 218 -5.13 14.94 -2.23
C LEU A 218 -5.26 13.71 -1.32
N ARG A 219 -6.41 13.03 -1.39
CA ARG A 219 -6.67 11.81 -0.63
C ARG A 219 -6.26 10.57 -1.42
N ARG A 220 -5.78 9.54 -0.72
CA ARG A 220 -5.33 8.27 -1.31
C ARG A 220 -6.36 7.65 -2.26
N GLN A 221 -7.65 7.71 -1.93
CA GLN A 221 -8.71 7.15 -2.79
C GLN A 221 -8.78 7.84 -4.15
N LEU A 222 -8.69 9.18 -4.16
CA LEU A 222 -8.67 9.97 -5.41
C LEU A 222 -7.41 9.70 -6.22
N LEU A 223 -6.25 9.60 -5.56
CA LEU A 223 -4.99 9.24 -6.20
C LEU A 223 -5.09 7.87 -6.90
N CYS A 224 -5.55 6.84 -6.19
CA CYS A 224 -5.68 5.49 -6.75
C CYS A 224 -6.68 5.47 -7.93
N LYS A 225 -7.81 6.19 -7.83
CA LYS A 225 -8.79 6.31 -8.92
C LYS A 225 -8.18 7.01 -10.14
N MET A 226 -7.43 8.09 -9.92
CA MET A 226 -6.75 8.83 -10.99
C MET A 226 -5.75 7.94 -11.74
N VAL A 227 -4.86 7.24 -11.02
CA VAL A 227 -3.87 6.32 -11.63
C VAL A 227 -4.57 5.22 -12.44
N SER A 228 -5.62 4.59 -11.88
CA SER A 228 -6.39 3.57 -12.58
C SER A 228 -7.08 4.11 -13.86
N ASN A 229 -7.60 5.34 -13.81
CA ASN A 229 -8.24 5.96 -14.99
C ASN A 229 -7.23 6.24 -16.10
N TYR A 230 -6.04 6.74 -15.77
CA TYR A 230 -4.98 6.94 -16.77
C TYR A 230 -4.48 5.62 -17.34
N GLY A 231 -4.36 4.57 -16.51
CA GLY A 231 -4.03 3.22 -16.98
C GLY A 231 -5.02 2.72 -18.04
N LYS A 232 -6.33 2.84 -17.76
CA LYS A 232 -7.38 2.47 -18.72
C LYS A 232 -7.27 3.26 -20.02
N LYS A 233 -7.04 4.57 -19.94
CA LYS A 233 -6.86 5.42 -21.13
C LYS A 233 -5.62 5.05 -21.94
N ALA A 234 -4.54 4.62 -21.28
CA ALA A 234 -3.33 4.14 -21.91
C ALA A 234 -3.46 2.71 -22.49
N GLY A 235 -4.59 2.02 -22.25
CA GLY A 235 -4.81 0.64 -22.64
C GLY A 235 -3.99 -0.35 -21.81
N ILE A 236 -3.65 0.02 -20.57
CA ILE A 236 -2.88 -0.82 -19.64
C ILE A 236 -3.83 -1.31 -18.57
N GLU A 237 -4.08 -2.62 -18.55
CA GLU A 237 -4.95 -3.21 -17.55
C GLU A 237 -4.25 -3.25 -16.17
N SER A 238 -5.03 -3.09 -15.12
CA SER A 238 -4.59 -3.31 -13.73
C SER A 238 -3.47 -2.38 -13.21
N ILE A 239 -3.32 -1.17 -13.77
CA ILE A 239 -2.40 -0.17 -13.22
C ILE A 239 -2.93 0.39 -11.90
N THR A 240 -2.07 0.35 -10.89
CA THR A 240 -2.27 0.90 -9.55
C THR A 240 -1.03 1.67 -9.10
N THR A 241 -1.15 2.44 -8.02
CA THR A 241 0.02 3.07 -7.39
C THR A 241 1.06 2.04 -6.92
N HIS A 242 0.60 0.84 -6.54
CA HIS A 242 1.49 -0.25 -6.14
C HIS A 242 2.20 -0.88 -7.34
N THR A 243 1.50 -1.02 -8.46
CA THR A 243 2.07 -1.51 -9.72
C THR A 243 3.16 -0.57 -10.23
N LEU A 244 2.95 0.77 -10.17
CA LEU A 244 3.98 1.75 -10.53
C LEU A 244 5.23 1.66 -9.65
N ARG A 245 5.04 1.47 -8.35
CA ARG A 245 6.15 1.26 -7.42
C ARG A 245 6.91 -0.05 -7.72
N HIS A 246 6.19 -1.11 -8.07
CA HIS A 246 6.79 -2.38 -8.45
C HIS A 246 7.55 -2.25 -9.76
N ALA A 247 7.00 -1.55 -10.75
CA ALA A 247 7.66 -1.25 -12.01
C ALA A 247 8.96 -0.44 -11.79
N CYS A 248 8.93 0.59 -10.96
CA CYS A 248 10.13 1.34 -10.59
C CYS A 248 11.22 0.41 -10.03
N ALA A 249 10.87 -0.47 -9.08
CA ALA A 249 11.82 -1.42 -8.49
C ALA A 249 12.40 -2.40 -9.51
N THR A 250 11.53 -3.01 -10.33
CA THR A 250 11.93 -3.99 -11.34
C THR A 250 12.80 -3.36 -12.41
N HIS A 251 12.40 -2.21 -12.94
CA HIS A 251 13.16 -1.54 -13.99
C HIS A 251 14.53 -1.03 -13.49
N LEU A 252 14.64 -0.56 -12.24
CA LEU A 252 15.94 -0.28 -11.65
C LEU A 252 16.82 -1.52 -11.57
N LEU A 253 16.26 -2.66 -11.16
CA LEU A 253 16.97 -3.93 -11.09
C LEU A 253 17.43 -4.40 -12.47
N ASP A 254 16.54 -4.34 -13.47
CA ASP A 254 16.82 -4.73 -14.85
C ASP A 254 17.92 -3.87 -15.51
N GLN A 255 18.03 -2.62 -15.08
CA GLN A 255 19.11 -1.70 -15.49
C GLN A 255 20.42 -1.90 -14.71
N GLY A 256 20.48 -2.88 -13.81
CA GLY A 256 21.69 -3.22 -13.06
C GLY A 256 21.85 -2.53 -11.70
N ALA A 257 20.82 -1.83 -11.19
CA ALA A 257 20.86 -1.31 -9.85
C ALA A 257 20.95 -2.44 -8.82
N ASN A 258 21.78 -2.27 -7.80
CA ASN A 258 21.86 -3.25 -6.74
C ASN A 258 20.64 -3.21 -5.81
N LEU A 259 20.36 -4.33 -5.16
CA LEU A 259 19.21 -4.47 -4.24
C LEU A 259 19.24 -3.48 -3.07
N ILE A 260 20.43 -3.03 -2.66
CA ILE A 260 20.59 -2.06 -1.54
C ILE A 260 20.05 -0.70 -1.96
N LEU A 261 20.42 -0.21 -3.15
CA LEU A 261 19.86 1.03 -3.69
C LEU A 261 18.33 0.96 -3.78
N ILE A 262 17.80 -0.15 -4.29
CA ILE A 262 16.35 -0.34 -4.43
C ILE A 262 15.66 -0.34 -3.05
N GLN A 263 16.26 -0.98 -2.05
CA GLN A 263 15.74 -1.00 -0.68
C GLN A 263 15.71 0.39 -0.04
N ASP A 264 16.77 1.18 -0.23
CA ASP A 264 16.87 2.54 0.29
C ASP A 264 15.85 3.47 -0.37
N VAL A 265 15.74 3.43 -1.70
CA VAL A 265 14.73 4.19 -2.46
C VAL A 265 13.32 3.83 -2.01
N LEU A 266 13.03 2.54 -1.91
CA LEU A 266 11.70 2.07 -1.56
C LEU A 266 11.38 2.13 -0.05
N GLY A 267 12.37 2.13 0.82
CA GLY A 267 12.18 2.10 2.28
C GLY A 267 11.53 0.79 2.75
N HIS A 268 12.12 -0.36 2.39
CA HIS A 268 11.71 -1.67 2.88
C HIS A 268 12.27 -1.90 4.30
N SER A 269 11.41 -2.18 5.28
CA SER A 269 11.78 -2.33 6.69
C SER A 269 12.21 -3.74 7.09
N SER A 270 12.25 -4.69 6.18
CA SER A 270 12.54 -6.08 6.52
C SER A 270 13.41 -6.79 5.48
N ILE A 271 14.69 -6.83 5.71
CA ILE A 271 15.55 -7.98 5.46
C ILE A 271 16.69 -7.89 6.48
N SER A 272 16.92 -8.95 7.24
CA SER A 272 17.87 -9.07 8.33
C SER A 272 19.37 -8.97 7.95
N SER A 273 19.67 -8.55 6.72
CA SER A 273 21.04 -8.41 6.20
C SER A 273 21.54 -6.97 6.07
N THR A 274 20.71 -5.98 6.40
CA THR A 274 21.01 -4.53 6.18
C THR A 274 22.05 -3.97 7.16
N GLN A 275 22.47 -4.72 8.16
CA GLN A 275 23.43 -4.23 9.16
C GLN A 275 24.86 -3.98 8.63
N ARG A 276 25.19 -4.37 7.40
CA ARG A 276 26.55 -4.22 6.87
C ARG A 276 26.78 -3.01 5.94
N TYR A 277 25.73 -2.27 5.53
CA TYR A 277 25.84 -1.24 4.48
C TYR A 277 25.17 0.10 4.80
N THR A 278 25.02 0.45 6.07
CA THR A 278 24.33 1.66 6.55
C THR A 278 25.05 3.01 6.27
N HIS A 279 26.04 3.05 5.37
CA HIS A 279 26.87 4.23 5.16
C HIS A 279 27.05 4.66 3.69
N LEU A 280 26.07 4.38 2.80
CA LEU A 280 26.10 5.07 1.50
C LEU A 280 25.73 6.55 1.72
N SER A 281 26.60 7.47 1.31
CA SER A 281 26.30 8.89 1.35
C SER A 281 25.12 9.19 0.43
N SER A 282 24.30 10.20 0.77
CA SER A 282 23.16 10.62 -0.06
C SER A 282 23.58 10.93 -1.50
N ASN A 283 24.78 11.46 -1.72
CA ASN A 283 25.31 11.74 -3.06
C ASN A 283 25.54 10.46 -3.87
N LYS A 284 26.09 9.41 -3.25
CA LYS A 284 26.32 8.13 -3.94
C LYS A 284 25.02 7.43 -4.32
N ILE A 285 23.99 7.53 -3.47
CA ILE A 285 22.64 7.03 -3.80
C ILE A 285 22.07 7.81 -4.98
N GLN A 286 22.27 9.12 -5.05
CA GLN A 286 21.80 9.96 -6.14
C GLN A 286 22.52 9.64 -7.46
N GLU A 287 23.84 9.48 -7.45
CA GLU A 287 24.63 9.09 -8.63
C GLU A 287 24.19 7.74 -9.18
N MET A 288 24.10 6.71 -8.32
CA MET A 288 23.63 5.38 -8.71
C MET A 288 22.20 5.41 -9.24
N PHE A 289 21.33 6.20 -8.62
CA PHE A 289 19.94 6.34 -9.08
C PHE A 289 19.89 6.96 -10.48
N GLN A 290 20.62 8.01 -10.73
CA GLN A 290 20.72 8.65 -12.06
C GLN A 290 21.33 7.71 -13.11
N GLN A 291 22.27 6.86 -12.71
CA GLN A 291 22.87 5.87 -13.61
C GLN A 291 21.88 4.79 -14.07
N PHE A 292 21.03 4.30 -13.18
CA PHE A 292 20.21 3.09 -13.42
C PHE A 292 18.72 3.36 -13.65
N HIS A 293 18.23 4.59 -13.42
CA HIS A 293 16.80 4.85 -13.64
C HIS A 293 16.50 4.95 -15.15
N PRO A 294 15.44 4.25 -15.68
CA PRO A 294 15.12 4.25 -17.12
C PRO A 294 14.83 5.65 -17.71
N ARG A 295 14.37 6.58 -16.88
CA ARG A 295 14.13 7.98 -17.28
C ARG A 295 15.27 8.92 -16.88
N LYS A 296 16.48 8.41 -16.88
CA LYS A 296 17.65 9.28 -16.83
C LYS A 296 17.67 10.16 -18.10
N THR A 297 17.90 11.44 -17.93
CA THR A 297 18.23 12.33 -19.05
C THR A 297 19.72 12.25 -19.30
N ASP A 298 20.14 12.08 -20.55
CA ASP A 298 21.55 12.13 -20.97
C ASP A 298 22.14 13.56 -20.88
N GLU A 299 21.38 14.53 -20.40
CA GLU A 299 21.86 15.88 -20.14
C GLU A 299 22.69 15.87 -18.85
N ALA A 300 24.01 15.89 -19.03
CA ALA A 300 24.96 16.26 -17.99
C ALA A 300 24.52 17.60 -17.39
N ILE A 301 24.24 17.60 -16.08
CA ILE A 301 23.95 18.81 -15.34
C ILE A 301 25.30 19.51 -15.13
N TYR A 302 25.59 20.55 -15.93
CA TYR A 302 26.61 21.54 -15.65
C TYR A 302 26.06 22.54 -14.63
#